data_aa05d40062017bc76dee28fce6bbf516
#
_entry.id   aa05d40062017bc76dee28fce6bbf516
#
_cell.length_a   1.000
_cell.length_b   1.000
_cell.length_c   1.000
_cell.angle_alpha   90.00
_cell.angle_beta   90.00
_cell.angle_gamma   90.00
#
_symmetry.space_group_name_H-M   'P 1'
#
loop_
_entity.id
_entity.type
_entity.pdbx_description
1 polymer ?
#
loop_
_entity_poly.entity_id
_entity_poly.type
_entity_poly.pdbx_seq_one_letter_code
_entity_poly.pdbx_strand_id
1 'polypeptide(L)'
;MEVVLTGIKPTGQPGTLHIGNYVGAMLPAVAASRNPNVHSYFFIADYHAIGGDADKLTRSTLEITASWLAVGLDPRKVMLYRQSDIPEIPELTWILHSMTAKGLMNRAHAYKAAVAENEATPGRDPDQAVMMSLYSYPILMAADILMFKAAKVPVGRDQKQHVEMARDIAQRFNHNFGETFVLPDAVIGDNIATLPGLDGRKMSKSYGNVVPLFAGEKELRKLIMKIKTNSLEPGQPKDPADSALYEIYRAFATDAEAADIRKRYADGIAWGEMKQLLFERINAEIAPARVEYERLIANPREVEDVLRQGAEKARAVSKPFLAEIRDKVGIRALAR
;
A
#
# COMPACT_ATOMS: atom_id res chain seq x y z
N MET A 1 -14.74 17.84 -5.82
CA MET A 1 -14.41 16.41 -5.66
C MET A 1 -13.14 16.29 -4.85
N GLU A 2 -13.10 15.39 -3.90
CA GLU A 2 -11.91 15.15 -3.06
C GLU A 2 -10.91 14.26 -3.80
N VAL A 3 -9.63 14.59 -3.74
CA VAL A 3 -8.56 13.78 -4.34
C VAL A 3 -7.92 12.92 -3.26
N VAL A 4 -7.90 11.62 -3.50
CA VAL A 4 -7.29 10.59 -2.64
C VAL A 4 -6.15 9.93 -3.40
N LEU A 5 -4.95 9.91 -2.82
CA LEU A 5 -3.77 9.32 -3.42
C LEU A 5 -3.27 8.13 -2.62
N THR A 6 -3.14 6.99 -3.26
CA THR A 6 -2.63 5.74 -2.68
C THR A 6 -1.35 5.30 -3.39
N GLY A 7 -0.23 5.35 -2.68
CA GLY A 7 1.07 4.85 -3.17
C GLY A 7 1.25 3.37 -2.85
N ILE A 8 1.72 2.61 -3.81
CA ILE A 8 1.95 1.17 -3.70
C ILE A 8 3.41 0.88 -4.05
N LYS A 9 4.23 0.61 -3.04
CA LYS A 9 5.64 0.32 -3.27
C LYS A 9 5.83 -1.10 -3.81
N PRO A 10 6.44 -1.28 -4.99
CA PRO A 10 6.70 -2.59 -5.59
C PRO A 10 7.89 -3.28 -4.90
N THR A 11 7.71 -3.65 -3.64
CA THR A 11 8.71 -4.37 -2.85
C THR A 11 8.23 -5.77 -2.53
N GLY A 12 9.07 -6.72 -2.77
CA GLY A 12 8.80 -8.10 -2.37
C GLY A 12 9.33 -9.12 -3.39
N GLN A 13 9.25 -10.38 -3.00
CA GLN A 13 9.39 -11.50 -3.93
C GLN A 13 8.02 -11.81 -4.55
N PRO A 14 7.96 -12.58 -5.66
CA PRO A 14 6.72 -13.12 -6.20
C PRO A 14 5.82 -13.70 -5.10
N GLY A 15 4.53 -13.42 -5.15
CA GLY A 15 3.58 -13.90 -4.16
C GLY A 15 3.65 -13.23 -2.79
N THR A 16 4.19 -12.02 -2.70
CA THR A 16 4.38 -11.33 -1.40
C THR A 16 3.13 -10.71 -0.80
N LEU A 17 2.09 -10.50 -1.58
CA LEU A 17 0.80 -10.09 -1.04
C LEU A 17 0.14 -11.27 -0.33
N HIS A 18 -0.43 -11.02 0.82
CA HIS A 18 -1.12 -12.02 1.63
C HIS A 18 -2.54 -11.58 1.95
N ILE A 19 -3.39 -12.49 2.41
CA ILE A 19 -4.80 -12.21 2.71
C ILE A 19 -4.99 -11.04 3.70
N GLY A 20 -4.03 -10.80 4.59
CA GLY A 20 -4.05 -9.63 5.48
C GLY A 20 -3.91 -8.30 4.72
N ASN A 21 -3.12 -8.25 3.65
CA ASN A 21 -3.05 -7.06 2.77
C ASN A 21 -4.37 -6.86 2.01
N TYR A 22 -4.97 -7.98 1.56
CA TYR A 22 -6.23 -7.94 0.85
C TYR A 22 -7.34 -7.33 1.69
N VAL A 23 -7.56 -7.86 2.89
CA VAL A 23 -8.62 -7.39 3.80
C VAL A 23 -8.30 -6.01 4.39
N GLY A 24 -7.05 -5.80 4.81
CA GLY A 24 -6.68 -4.60 5.55
C GLY A 24 -6.46 -3.35 4.68
N ALA A 25 -6.10 -3.53 3.39
CA ALA A 25 -5.76 -2.41 2.52
C ALA A 25 -6.47 -2.43 1.17
N MET A 26 -6.44 -3.58 0.45
CA MET A 26 -6.91 -3.61 -0.94
C MET A 26 -8.43 -3.49 -1.03
N LEU A 27 -9.20 -4.29 -0.28
CA LEU A 27 -10.67 -4.22 -0.28
C LEU A 27 -11.21 -2.83 0.09
N PRO A 28 -10.76 -2.20 1.19
CA PRO A 28 -11.21 -0.85 1.55
C PRO A 28 -10.87 0.19 0.47
N ALA A 29 -9.68 0.11 -0.12
CA ALA A 29 -9.26 1.05 -1.16
C ALA A 29 -10.06 0.86 -2.46
N VAL A 30 -10.33 -0.38 -2.88
CA VAL A 30 -11.19 -0.68 -4.04
C VAL A 30 -12.62 -0.22 -3.77
N ALA A 31 -13.16 -0.43 -2.57
CA ALA A 31 -14.49 0.05 -2.20
C ALA A 31 -14.55 1.60 -2.24
N ALA A 32 -13.57 2.27 -1.65
CA ALA A 32 -13.48 3.74 -1.65
C ALA A 32 -13.36 4.31 -3.07
N SER A 33 -12.65 3.64 -3.97
CA SER A 33 -12.46 4.06 -5.36
C SER A 33 -13.75 4.06 -6.20
N ARG A 34 -14.81 3.40 -5.71
CA ARG A 34 -16.12 3.37 -6.34
C ARG A 34 -17.00 4.57 -6.00
N ASN A 35 -16.56 5.40 -5.03
CA ASN A 35 -17.29 6.60 -4.66
C ASN A 35 -17.19 7.66 -5.77
N PRO A 36 -18.32 8.10 -6.40
CA PRO A 36 -18.30 9.06 -7.49
C PRO A 36 -17.83 10.47 -7.08
N ASN A 37 -17.80 10.77 -5.79
CA ASN A 37 -17.36 12.07 -5.26
C ASN A 37 -15.85 12.12 -4.97
N VAL A 38 -15.12 11.03 -5.25
CA VAL A 38 -13.69 10.90 -4.98
C VAL A 38 -12.93 10.66 -6.28
N HIS A 39 -11.90 11.45 -6.53
CA HIS A 39 -10.90 11.16 -7.55
C HIS A 39 -9.79 10.32 -6.92
N SER A 40 -9.78 9.04 -7.25
CA SER A 40 -8.81 8.09 -6.70
C SER A 40 -7.61 7.94 -7.63
N TYR A 41 -6.43 8.23 -7.09
CA TYR A 41 -5.13 7.99 -7.71
C TYR A 41 -4.46 6.81 -7.03
N PHE A 42 -4.02 5.85 -7.83
CA PHE A 42 -3.21 4.73 -7.39
C PHE A 42 -1.92 4.76 -8.21
N PHE A 43 -0.79 4.73 -7.55
CA PHE A 43 0.46 4.70 -8.27
C PHE A 43 1.42 3.63 -7.75
N ILE A 44 2.13 3.02 -8.67
CA ILE A 44 3.21 2.07 -8.35
C ILE A 44 4.47 2.90 -8.13
N ALA A 45 4.92 2.95 -6.89
CA ALA A 45 6.01 3.80 -6.41
C ALA A 45 7.38 3.16 -6.71
N ASP A 46 7.73 3.04 -7.98
CA ASP A 46 8.94 2.36 -8.44
C ASP A 46 10.22 3.14 -8.13
N TYR A 47 10.23 4.47 -8.21
CA TYR A 47 11.38 5.28 -7.77
C TYR A 47 11.70 5.08 -6.28
N HIS A 48 10.69 4.89 -5.43
CA HIS A 48 10.89 4.56 -4.02
C HIS A 48 11.44 3.14 -3.79
N ALA A 49 11.48 2.32 -4.82
CA ALA A 49 11.93 0.92 -4.77
C ALA A 49 13.28 0.72 -5.47
N ILE A 50 13.89 1.76 -6.02
CA ILE A 50 15.25 1.70 -6.60
C ILE A 50 16.25 1.32 -5.49
N GLY A 51 17.24 0.53 -5.83
CA GLY A 51 18.34 0.17 -4.92
C GLY A 51 18.56 -1.34 -4.78
N GLY A 52 18.02 -2.13 -5.70
CA GLY A 52 18.16 -3.58 -5.72
C GLY A 52 18.31 -4.16 -7.12
N ASP A 53 17.83 -5.37 -7.28
CA ASP A 53 17.77 -6.11 -8.52
C ASP A 53 16.71 -5.49 -9.46
N ALA A 54 17.13 -5.05 -10.66
CA ALA A 54 16.26 -4.42 -11.66
C ALA A 54 15.15 -5.36 -12.16
N ASP A 55 15.48 -6.64 -12.37
CA ASP A 55 14.52 -7.64 -12.82
C ASP A 55 13.45 -7.89 -11.75
N LYS A 56 13.86 -7.84 -10.48
CA LYS A 56 12.95 -7.96 -9.35
C LYS A 56 11.99 -6.77 -9.28
N LEU A 57 12.47 -5.54 -9.51
CA LEU A 57 11.63 -4.36 -9.52
C LEU A 57 10.58 -4.45 -10.62
N THR A 58 10.99 -4.80 -11.84
CA THR A 58 10.10 -4.98 -12.99
C THR A 58 9.03 -6.03 -12.72
N ARG A 59 9.45 -7.20 -12.21
CA ARG A 59 8.53 -8.28 -11.86
C ARG A 59 7.55 -7.89 -10.76
N SER A 60 8.04 -7.24 -9.70
CA SER A 60 7.18 -6.77 -8.59
C SER A 60 6.17 -5.72 -9.05
N THR A 61 6.56 -4.85 -9.99
CA THR A 61 5.65 -3.87 -10.60
C THR A 61 4.51 -4.56 -11.32
N LEU A 62 4.82 -5.57 -12.17
CA LEU A 62 3.82 -6.36 -12.86
C LEU A 62 2.88 -7.08 -11.88
N GLU A 63 3.43 -7.81 -10.91
CA GLU A 63 2.66 -8.61 -9.96
C GLU A 63 1.74 -7.76 -9.09
N ILE A 64 2.23 -6.64 -8.58
CA ILE A 64 1.42 -5.73 -7.76
C ILE A 64 0.32 -5.09 -8.59
N THR A 65 0.60 -4.64 -9.79
CA THR A 65 -0.41 -4.04 -10.66
C THR A 65 -1.49 -5.09 -11.02
N ALA A 66 -1.07 -6.29 -11.46
CA ALA A 66 -1.98 -7.38 -11.73
C ALA A 66 -2.83 -7.76 -10.51
N SER A 67 -2.26 -7.74 -9.32
CA SER A 67 -2.97 -8.03 -8.08
C SER A 67 -4.10 -7.04 -7.80
N TRP A 68 -3.84 -5.74 -7.95
CA TRP A 68 -4.87 -4.70 -7.74
C TRP A 68 -5.99 -4.78 -8.78
N LEU A 69 -5.65 -5.05 -10.04
CA LEU A 69 -6.64 -5.27 -11.09
C LEU A 69 -7.49 -6.52 -10.80
N ALA A 70 -6.85 -7.62 -10.44
CA ALA A 70 -7.51 -8.89 -10.16
C ALA A 70 -8.50 -8.81 -8.97
N VAL A 71 -8.20 -8.01 -7.95
CA VAL A 71 -9.12 -7.80 -6.81
C VAL A 71 -10.20 -6.75 -7.09
N GLY A 72 -10.32 -6.25 -8.33
CA GLY A 72 -11.42 -5.44 -8.80
C GLY A 72 -11.20 -3.93 -8.78
N LEU A 73 -9.95 -3.45 -8.77
CA LEU A 73 -9.65 -2.05 -9.08
C LEU A 73 -9.97 -1.78 -10.56
N ASP A 74 -10.92 -0.90 -10.83
CA ASP A 74 -11.33 -0.56 -12.20
C ASP A 74 -10.48 0.61 -12.75
N PRO A 75 -9.53 0.35 -13.68
CA PRO A 75 -8.63 1.39 -14.22
C PRO A 75 -9.36 2.44 -15.08
N ARG A 76 -10.63 2.22 -15.42
CA ARG A 76 -11.46 3.21 -16.11
C ARG A 76 -12.00 4.27 -15.15
N LYS A 77 -12.13 3.93 -13.86
CA LYS A 77 -12.68 4.79 -12.81
C LYS A 77 -11.63 5.48 -11.96
N VAL A 78 -10.38 4.96 -11.99
CA VAL A 78 -9.26 5.50 -11.23
C VAL A 78 -8.12 5.90 -12.14
N MET A 79 -7.18 6.67 -11.64
CA MET A 79 -5.88 6.90 -12.27
C MET A 79 -4.87 5.91 -11.70
N LEU A 80 -4.64 4.81 -12.43
CA LEU A 80 -3.65 3.79 -12.06
C LEU A 80 -2.43 3.93 -12.97
N TYR A 81 -1.29 4.35 -12.41
CA TYR A 81 -0.07 4.61 -13.18
C TYR A 81 1.19 4.17 -12.43
N ARG A 82 2.29 4.04 -13.14
CA ARG A 82 3.63 3.86 -12.59
C ARG A 82 4.27 5.23 -12.38
N GLN A 83 4.87 5.47 -11.22
CA GLN A 83 5.46 6.76 -10.84
C GLN A 83 6.48 7.26 -11.87
N SER A 84 7.33 6.38 -12.39
CA SER A 84 8.34 6.72 -13.40
C SER A 84 7.77 7.13 -14.77
N ASP A 85 6.49 6.88 -15.03
CA ASP A 85 5.82 7.34 -16.25
C ASP A 85 5.38 8.82 -16.16
N ILE A 86 5.57 9.45 -15.01
CA ILE A 86 5.23 10.86 -14.74
C ILE A 86 6.51 11.69 -14.54
N PRO A 87 7.20 12.09 -15.60
CA PRO A 87 8.47 12.82 -15.49
C PRO A 87 8.34 14.19 -14.80
N GLU A 88 7.13 14.68 -14.61
CA GLU A 88 6.83 15.88 -13.86
C GLU A 88 7.13 15.72 -12.35
N ILE A 89 7.03 14.51 -11.80
CA ILE A 89 7.27 14.21 -10.37
C ILE A 89 8.75 14.43 -9.98
N PRO A 90 9.76 13.86 -10.66
CA PRO A 90 11.15 14.15 -10.38
C PRO A 90 11.52 15.63 -10.47
N GLU A 91 10.95 16.35 -11.44
CA GLU A 91 11.20 17.79 -11.55
C GLU A 91 10.59 18.56 -10.35
N LEU A 92 9.35 18.27 -9.99
CA LEU A 92 8.75 18.84 -8.78
C LEU A 92 9.57 18.48 -7.54
N THR A 93 10.05 17.26 -7.44
CA THR A 93 10.92 16.82 -6.33
C THR A 93 12.14 17.73 -6.21
N TRP A 94 12.80 18.06 -7.33
CA TRP A 94 13.95 18.97 -7.31
C TRP A 94 13.56 20.39 -6.85
N ILE A 95 12.44 20.91 -7.35
CA ILE A 95 11.94 22.24 -6.92
C ILE A 95 11.67 22.23 -5.41
N LEU A 96 11.04 21.17 -4.88
CA LEU A 96 10.76 21.05 -3.45
C LEU A 96 12.04 20.87 -2.60
N HIS A 97 13.07 20.18 -3.12
CA HIS A 97 14.39 20.10 -2.47
C HIS A 97 14.99 21.47 -2.22
N SER A 98 14.89 22.38 -3.21
CA SER A 98 15.50 23.71 -3.14
C SER A 98 14.94 24.58 -2.00
N MET A 99 13.81 24.22 -1.43
CA MET A 99 13.17 24.95 -0.34
C MET A 99 12.91 24.12 0.92
N THR A 100 13.31 22.86 0.93
CA THR A 100 13.17 21.99 2.11
C THR A 100 14.38 22.14 3.02
N ALA A 101 14.16 22.56 4.26
CA ALA A 101 15.25 22.73 5.22
C ALA A 101 15.82 21.37 5.65
N LYS A 102 17.17 21.26 5.70
CA LYS A 102 17.87 20.05 6.19
C LYS A 102 17.37 19.63 7.58
N GLY A 103 17.07 20.58 8.47
CA GLY A 103 16.56 20.29 9.81
C GLY A 103 15.19 19.60 9.82
N LEU A 104 14.34 19.78 8.79
CA LEU A 104 13.12 19.01 8.61
C LEU A 104 13.47 17.58 8.27
N MET A 105 14.39 17.35 7.33
CA MET A 105 14.83 16.04 6.87
C MET A 105 15.51 15.23 7.97
N ASN A 106 16.33 15.86 8.81
CA ASN A 106 16.96 15.22 9.95
C ASN A 106 15.97 14.64 10.97
N ARG A 107 14.70 15.06 10.93
CA ARG A 107 13.64 14.55 11.81
C ARG A 107 12.92 13.31 11.25
N ALA A 108 13.17 12.95 10.00
CA ALA A 108 12.54 11.77 9.38
C ALA A 108 12.90 10.49 10.13
N HIS A 109 11.90 9.66 10.43
CA HIS A 109 12.08 8.45 11.25
C HIS A 109 13.11 7.49 10.65
N ALA A 110 13.10 7.28 9.32
CA ALA A 110 14.03 6.36 8.68
C ALA A 110 15.50 6.83 8.80
N TYR A 111 15.74 8.15 8.63
CA TYR A 111 17.07 8.72 8.82
C TYR A 111 17.52 8.60 10.29
N LYS A 112 16.65 8.98 11.24
CA LYS A 112 16.96 8.83 12.67
C LYS A 112 17.27 7.40 13.06
N ALA A 113 16.53 6.43 12.53
CA ALA A 113 16.78 5.02 12.80
C ALA A 113 18.16 4.57 12.29
N ALA A 114 18.53 4.99 11.07
CA ALA A 114 19.85 4.68 10.50
C ALA A 114 21.00 5.32 11.29
N VAL A 115 20.83 6.60 11.69
CA VAL A 115 21.80 7.29 12.56
C VAL A 115 21.95 6.59 13.90
N ALA A 116 20.85 6.26 14.57
CA ALA A 116 20.86 5.57 15.85
C ALA A 116 21.55 4.18 15.79
N GLU A 117 21.33 3.44 14.68
CA GLU A 117 22.03 2.17 14.44
C GLU A 117 23.54 2.36 14.27
N ASN A 118 23.97 3.41 13.56
CA ASN A 118 25.38 3.74 13.41
C ASN A 118 26.02 4.17 14.74
N GLU A 119 25.37 5.05 15.49
CA GLU A 119 25.85 5.54 16.79
C GLU A 119 25.93 4.43 17.86
N ALA A 120 25.17 3.36 17.72
CA ALA A 120 25.26 2.18 18.60
C ALA A 120 26.59 1.44 18.45
N THR A 121 27.36 1.70 17.39
CA THR A 121 28.67 1.11 17.14
C THR A 121 29.77 2.13 17.45
N PRO A 122 30.63 1.93 18.47
CA PRO A 122 31.67 2.87 18.84
C PRO A 122 32.58 3.25 17.67
N GLY A 123 32.78 4.54 17.43
CA GLY A 123 33.65 5.08 16.38
C GLY A 123 33.06 5.06 14.96
N ARG A 124 31.84 4.64 14.78
CA ARG A 124 31.15 4.69 13.49
C ARG A 124 30.59 6.09 13.23
N ASP A 125 30.77 6.59 12.00
CA ASP A 125 30.19 7.85 11.58
C ASP A 125 28.65 7.74 11.58
N PRO A 126 27.90 8.71 12.14
CA PRO A 126 26.45 8.69 12.18
C PRO A 126 25.79 8.53 10.79
N ASP A 127 26.39 9.10 9.75
CA ASP A 127 25.90 9.05 8.37
C ASP A 127 26.53 7.90 7.54
N GLN A 128 27.31 7.01 8.17
CA GLN A 128 27.96 5.91 7.45
C GLN A 128 26.94 5.03 6.72
N ALA A 129 27.13 4.87 5.40
CA ALA A 129 26.27 4.10 4.51
C ALA A 129 24.81 4.60 4.40
N VAL A 130 24.51 5.80 4.89
CA VAL A 130 23.21 6.44 4.67
C VAL A 130 23.15 6.96 3.23
N MET A 131 22.34 6.33 2.42
CA MET A 131 22.15 6.76 1.04
C MET A 131 21.29 8.02 0.95
N MET A 132 21.58 8.92 0.00
CA MET A 132 20.76 10.10 -0.25
C MET A 132 19.30 9.76 -0.55
N SER A 133 19.01 8.63 -1.17
CA SER A 133 17.65 8.15 -1.39
C SER A 133 16.90 7.88 -0.06
N LEU A 134 17.57 7.33 0.96
CA LEU A 134 16.97 7.12 2.28
C LEU A 134 16.77 8.46 3.00
N TYR A 135 17.66 9.42 2.81
CA TYR A 135 17.55 10.74 3.43
C TYR A 135 16.47 11.59 2.78
N SER A 136 16.35 11.57 1.45
CA SER A 136 15.54 12.51 0.68
C SER A 136 14.20 11.97 0.16
N TYR A 137 13.91 10.66 0.29
CA TYR A 137 12.64 10.12 -0.22
C TYR A 137 11.37 10.79 0.33
N PRO A 138 11.33 11.39 1.55
CA PRO A 138 10.14 12.11 1.98
C PRO A 138 9.80 13.31 1.09
N ILE A 139 10.78 13.91 0.40
CA ILE A 139 10.54 15.00 -0.56
C ILE A 139 9.96 14.43 -1.86
N LEU A 140 10.43 13.28 -2.33
CA LEU A 140 9.81 12.58 -3.46
C LEU A 140 8.36 12.20 -3.15
N MET A 141 8.10 11.65 -1.95
CA MET A 141 6.73 11.36 -1.52
C MET A 141 5.87 12.63 -1.42
N ALA A 142 6.45 13.75 -0.98
CA ALA A 142 5.75 15.03 -1.00
C ALA A 142 5.39 15.45 -2.44
N ALA A 143 6.30 15.27 -3.40
CA ALA A 143 6.02 15.56 -4.80
C ALA A 143 4.90 14.67 -5.38
N ASP A 144 4.88 13.37 -5.05
CA ASP A 144 3.78 12.47 -5.44
C ASP A 144 2.42 12.99 -4.97
N ILE A 145 2.35 13.41 -3.71
CA ILE A 145 1.11 13.90 -3.08
C ILE A 145 0.69 15.26 -3.64
N LEU A 146 1.63 16.19 -3.72
CA LEU A 146 1.35 17.58 -4.04
C LEU A 146 1.08 17.80 -5.53
N MET A 147 1.69 16.98 -6.41
CA MET A 147 1.48 17.05 -7.86
C MET A 147 0.00 16.93 -8.25
N PHE A 148 -0.74 16.11 -7.55
CA PHE A 148 -2.15 15.85 -7.86
C PHE A 148 -3.11 16.56 -6.90
N LYS A 149 -2.61 17.49 -6.08
CA LYS A 149 -3.42 18.24 -5.09
C LYS A 149 -4.20 17.28 -4.17
N ALA A 150 -3.58 16.15 -3.77
CA ALA A 150 -4.22 15.16 -2.94
C ALA A 150 -4.52 15.74 -1.55
N ALA A 151 -5.82 15.80 -1.20
CA ALA A 151 -6.27 16.27 0.10
C ALA A 151 -6.18 15.17 1.16
N LYS A 152 -6.36 13.91 0.76
CA LYS A 152 -6.34 12.74 1.65
C LYS A 152 -5.35 11.69 1.15
N VAL A 153 -4.53 11.19 2.06
CA VAL A 153 -3.51 10.19 1.78
C VAL A 153 -3.69 9.02 2.76
N PRO A 154 -4.33 7.92 2.34
CA PRO A 154 -4.43 6.72 3.16
C PRO A 154 -3.05 6.10 3.38
N VAL A 155 -2.62 6.03 4.64
CA VAL A 155 -1.30 5.52 5.01
C VAL A 155 -1.34 4.72 6.30
N GLY A 156 -0.37 3.83 6.48
CA GLY A 156 -0.08 3.24 7.78
C GLY A 156 0.42 4.28 8.79
N ARG A 157 0.32 3.97 10.08
CA ARG A 157 0.76 4.87 11.17
C ARG A 157 2.23 5.27 11.05
N ASP A 158 3.07 4.37 10.54
CA ASP A 158 4.50 4.58 10.29
C ASP A 158 4.78 5.64 9.22
N GLN A 159 3.84 5.87 8.30
CA GLN A 159 3.96 6.84 7.20
C GLN A 159 3.31 8.21 7.51
N LYS A 160 2.61 8.34 8.65
CA LYS A 160 1.94 9.58 9.04
C LYS A 160 2.89 10.79 9.01
N GLN A 161 4.09 10.62 9.57
CA GLN A 161 5.11 11.68 9.61
C GLN A 161 5.46 12.20 8.22
N HIS A 162 5.53 11.34 7.20
CA HIS A 162 5.88 11.77 5.85
C HIS A 162 4.79 12.63 5.21
N VAL A 163 3.52 12.35 5.50
CA VAL A 163 2.41 13.22 5.06
C VAL A 163 2.44 14.56 5.79
N GLU A 164 2.78 14.58 7.09
CA GLU A 164 2.99 15.81 7.85
C GLU A 164 4.17 16.61 7.28
N MET A 165 5.28 15.97 6.90
CA MET A 165 6.40 16.62 6.22
C MET A 165 5.99 17.21 4.85
N ALA A 166 5.18 16.48 4.08
CA ALA A 166 4.64 16.98 2.80
C ALA A 166 3.77 18.23 3.04
N ARG A 167 2.99 18.24 4.10
CA ARG A 167 2.19 19.40 4.51
C ARG A 167 3.06 20.61 4.87
N ASP A 168 4.13 20.42 5.66
CA ASP A 168 5.09 21.48 6.01
C ASP A 168 5.77 22.06 4.76
N ILE A 169 6.17 21.21 3.82
CA ILE A 169 6.77 21.61 2.55
C ILE A 169 5.77 22.43 1.70
N ALA A 170 4.52 21.96 1.61
CA ALA A 170 3.46 22.67 0.90
C ALA A 170 3.15 24.04 1.50
N GLN A 171 3.06 24.14 2.83
CA GLN A 171 2.86 25.41 3.53
C GLN A 171 3.99 26.40 3.22
N ARG A 172 5.24 25.93 3.26
CA ARG A 172 6.38 26.78 2.96
C ARG A 172 6.38 27.27 1.51
N PHE A 173 6.02 26.40 0.58
CA PHE A 173 5.87 26.78 -0.83
C PHE A 173 4.78 27.83 -1.00
N ASN A 174 3.60 27.57 -0.45
CA ASN A 174 2.45 28.48 -0.54
C ASN A 174 2.75 29.85 0.08
N HIS A 175 3.48 29.88 1.19
CA HIS A 175 3.93 31.12 1.81
C HIS A 175 4.85 31.95 0.90
N ASN A 176 5.80 31.30 0.22
CA ASN A 176 6.81 31.96 -0.59
C ASN A 176 6.31 32.37 -1.99
N PHE A 177 5.41 31.59 -2.58
CA PHE A 177 5.03 31.71 -3.99
C PHE A 177 3.51 31.84 -4.21
N GLY A 178 2.75 32.01 -3.12
CA GLY A 178 1.29 32.09 -3.15
C GLY A 178 0.62 30.72 -3.16
N GLU A 179 -0.67 30.69 -2.83
CA GLU A 179 -1.48 29.48 -2.76
C GLU A 179 -1.37 28.65 -4.05
N THR A 180 -0.86 27.44 -3.92
CA THR A 180 -0.55 26.54 -5.03
C THR A 180 -0.92 25.11 -4.69
N PHE A 181 -0.40 24.61 -3.56
CA PHE A 181 -0.62 23.24 -3.12
C PHE A 181 -1.77 23.13 -2.13
N VAL A 182 -2.57 22.09 -2.28
CA VAL A 182 -3.50 21.65 -1.24
C VAL A 182 -2.70 21.01 -0.12
N LEU A 183 -3.04 21.34 1.13
CA LEU A 183 -2.37 20.76 2.29
C LEU A 183 -2.91 19.34 2.55
N PRO A 184 -2.09 18.29 2.43
CA PRO A 184 -2.55 16.93 2.59
C PRO A 184 -2.81 16.55 4.05
N ASP A 185 -3.78 15.66 4.26
CA ASP A 185 -4.03 14.99 5.54
C ASP A 185 -3.80 13.48 5.43
N ALA A 186 -3.12 12.91 6.42
CA ALA A 186 -2.99 11.46 6.55
C ALA A 186 -4.33 10.85 6.99
N VAL A 187 -4.82 9.88 6.23
CA VAL A 187 -5.96 9.06 6.63
C VAL A 187 -5.41 7.75 7.19
N ILE A 188 -5.51 7.60 8.51
CA ILE A 188 -5.13 6.36 9.18
C ILE A 188 -6.42 5.57 9.37
N GLY A 189 -6.49 4.41 8.73
CA GLY A 189 -7.62 3.51 8.95
C GLY A 189 -7.59 2.99 10.40
N ASP A 190 -8.57 3.38 11.20
CA ASP A 190 -8.71 2.88 12.59
C ASP A 190 -8.95 1.37 12.64
N ASN A 191 -9.38 0.78 11.53
CA ASN A 191 -9.67 -0.64 11.34
C ASN A 191 -8.86 -1.26 10.19
N ILE A 192 -7.54 -1.02 10.12
CA ILE A 192 -6.72 -1.93 9.31
C ILE A 192 -6.77 -3.27 10.03
N ALA A 193 -7.67 -4.14 9.60
CA ALA A 193 -7.78 -5.48 10.14
C ALA A 193 -6.41 -6.19 9.98
N THR A 194 -5.68 -6.28 11.07
CA THR A 194 -4.44 -7.04 11.09
C THR A 194 -4.80 -8.47 11.35
N LEU A 195 -4.84 -9.30 10.33
CA LEU A 195 -5.16 -10.71 10.49
C LEU A 195 -4.04 -11.46 11.23
N PRO A 196 -4.39 -12.45 12.05
CA PRO A 196 -3.44 -13.39 12.59
C PRO A 196 -2.86 -14.28 11.48
N GLY A 197 -1.59 -14.61 11.59
CA GLY A 197 -0.90 -15.56 10.74
C GLY A 197 -1.07 -17.01 11.21
N LEU A 198 -0.33 -17.94 10.56
CA LEU A 198 -0.40 -19.38 10.83
C LEU A 198 -0.09 -19.73 12.29
N ASP A 199 0.69 -18.91 12.98
CA ASP A 199 1.14 -19.08 14.36
C ASP A 199 0.31 -18.29 15.41
N GLY A 200 -0.74 -17.59 14.96
CA GLY A 200 -1.61 -16.76 15.80
C GLY A 200 -1.08 -15.33 16.04
N ARG A 201 0.19 -15.03 15.74
CA ARG A 201 0.71 -13.66 15.78
C ARG A 201 0.23 -12.89 14.54
N LYS A 202 0.36 -11.56 14.56
CA LYS A 202 0.08 -10.72 13.38
C LYS A 202 0.70 -11.33 12.12
N MET A 203 -0.10 -11.47 11.06
CA MET A 203 0.37 -11.96 9.76
C MET A 203 1.43 -11.02 9.19
N SER A 204 2.64 -11.54 8.99
CA SER A 204 3.78 -10.77 8.49
C SER A 204 4.78 -11.67 7.78
N LYS A 205 5.35 -11.17 6.68
CA LYS A 205 6.43 -11.84 5.95
C LYS A 205 7.65 -12.11 6.81
N SER A 206 8.00 -11.16 7.68
CA SER A 206 9.16 -11.30 8.58
C SER A 206 9.01 -12.46 9.57
N TYR A 207 7.78 -12.88 9.85
CA TYR A 207 7.52 -14.04 10.71
C TYR A 207 7.34 -15.35 9.94
N GLY A 208 7.30 -15.30 8.60
CA GLY A 208 7.06 -16.49 7.77
C GLY A 208 5.69 -17.14 8.01
N ASN A 209 4.71 -16.40 8.55
CA ASN A 209 3.41 -16.90 8.98
C ASN A 209 2.26 -16.47 8.07
N VAL A 210 2.56 -16.09 6.82
CA VAL A 210 1.57 -15.53 5.89
C VAL A 210 0.79 -16.62 5.14
N VAL A 211 -0.42 -16.26 4.70
CA VAL A 211 -1.19 -16.97 3.68
C VAL A 211 -1.14 -16.12 2.41
N PRO A 212 -0.40 -16.55 1.35
CA PRO A 212 -0.29 -15.77 0.12
C PRO A 212 -1.67 -15.55 -0.53
N LEU A 213 -1.91 -14.35 -1.06
CA LEU A 213 -3.23 -13.95 -1.58
C LEU A 213 -3.71 -14.86 -2.72
N PHE A 214 -2.83 -15.17 -3.66
CA PHE A 214 -3.15 -16.01 -4.83
C PHE A 214 -2.55 -17.42 -4.75
N ALA A 215 -2.36 -17.94 -3.52
CA ALA A 215 -1.99 -19.34 -3.35
C ALA A 215 -2.97 -20.26 -4.07
N GLY A 216 -2.45 -21.24 -4.79
CA GLY A 216 -3.28 -22.27 -5.43
C GLY A 216 -4.16 -22.99 -4.40
N GLU A 217 -5.30 -23.51 -4.83
CA GLU A 217 -6.31 -24.10 -3.93
C GLU A 217 -5.71 -25.15 -2.97
N LYS A 218 -4.88 -26.08 -3.49
CA LYS A 218 -4.22 -27.11 -2.67
C LYS A 218 -3.28 -26.52 -1.63
N GLU A 219 -2.54 -25.49 -2.01
CA GLU A 219 -1.60 -24.78 -1.10
C GLU A 219 -2.36 -23.99 -0.05
N LEU A 220 -3.38 -23.23 -0.46
CA LEU A 220 -4.26 -22.49 0.46
C LEU A 220 -4.83 -23.43 1.52
N ARG A 221 -5.40 -24.56 1.11
CA ARG A 221 -5.92 -25.58 2.04
C ARG A 221 -4.85 -26.06 3.00
N LYS A 222 -3.66 -26.43 2.48
CA LYS A 222 -2.53 -26.90 3.30
C LYS A 222 -2.10 -25.86 4.34
N LEU A 223 -2.07 -24.56 3.98
CA LEU A 223 -1.71 -23.48 4.89
C LEU A 223 -2.77 -23.29 5.97
N ILE A 224 -4.05 -23.26 5.60
CA ILE A 224 -5.15 -23.10 6.57
C ILE A 224 -5.18 -24.28 7.58
N MET A 225 -4.94 -25.51 7.13
CA MET A 225 -4.85 -26.66 8.04
C MET A 225 -3.71 -26.56 9.06
N LYS A 226 -2.68 -25.74 8.79
CA LYS A 226 -1.55 -25.50 9.72
C LYS A 226 -1.82 -24.41 10.76
N ILE A 227 -2.89 -23.62 10.63
CA ILE A 227 -3.18 -22.56 11.61
C ILE A 227 -3.30 -23.18 13.00
N LYS A 228 -2.59 -22.60 13.97
CA LYS A 228 -2.59 -23.06 15.35
C LYS A 228 -3.97 -22.94 16.00
N THR A 229 -4.32 -23.96 16.74
CA THR A 229 -5.54 -24.02 17.57
C THR A 229 -5.16 -24.46 18.98
N ASN A 230 -6.06 -24.27 19.93
CA ASN A 230 -5.90 -24.84 21.26
C ASN A 230 -6.27 -26.36 21.27
N SER A 231 -6.16 -26.98 22.45
CA SER A 231 -6.38 -28.42 22.65
C SER A 231 -7.84 -28.82 23.00
N LEU A 232 -8.81 -27.90 22.83
CA LEU A 232 -10.21 -28.21 23.12
C LEU A 232 -10.76 -29.25 22.13
N GLU A 233 -11.35 -30.29 22.66
CA GLU A 233 -11.91 -31.40 21.91
C GLU A 233 -13.23 -31.03 21.21
N PRO A 234 -13.65 -31.78 20.18
CA PRO A 234 -15.00 -31.67 19.62
C PRO A 234 -16.08 -31.81 20.70
N GLY A 235 -17.13 -30.98 20.63
CA GLY A 235 -18.21 -30.95 21.61
C GLY A 235 -17.92 -30.05 22.81
N GLN A 236 -16.69 -29.61 23.03
CA GLN A 236 -16.37 -28.62 24.04
C GLN A 236 -16.60 -27.19 23.50
N PRO A 237 -17.41 -26.36 24.19
CA PRO A 237 -17.60 -24.96 23.80
C PRO A 237 -16.28 -24.21 23.65
N LYS A 238 -16.19 -23.36 22.65
CA LYS A 238 -15.00 -22.60 22.30
C LYS A 238 -15.32 -21.11 22.25
N ASP A 239 -14.38 -20.27 22.67
CA ASP A 239 -14.52 -18.83 22.56
C ASP A 239 -14.01 -18.33 21.20
N PRO A 240 -14.87 -17.70 20.36
CA PRO A 240 -14.45 -17.09 19.13
C PRO A 240 -13.41 -15.97 19.31
N ALA A 241 -13.39 -15.26 20.46
CA ALA A 241 -12.47 -14.17 20.73
C ALA A 241 -11.00 -14.64 20.82
N ASP A 242 -10.78 -15.90 21.25
CA ASP A 242 -9.46 -16.49 21.38
C ASP A 242 -9.02 -17.31 20.14
N SER A 243 -9.75 -17.17 19.02
CA SER A 243 -9.54 -18.00 17.84
C SER A 243 -9.07 -17.23 16.62
N ALA A 244 -7.81 -17.46 16.22
CA ALA A 244 -7.28 -16.98 14.95
C ALA A 244 -8.12 -17.43 13.74
N LEU A 245 -8.68 -18.63 13.77
CA LEU A 245 -9.56 -19.13 12.70
C LEU A 245 -10.83 -18.29 12.57
N TYR A 246 -11.45 -17.93 13.71
CA TYR A 246 -12.66 -17.12 13.70
C TYR A 246 -12.35 -15.68 13.28
N GLU A 247 -11.26 -15.09 13.77
CA GLU A 247 -10.85 -13.74 13.40
C GLU A 247 -10.61 -13.63 11.88
N ILE A 248 -9.90 -14.61 11.27
CA ILE A 248 -9.71 -14.64 9.82
C ILE A 248 -11.06 -14.87 9.12
N TYR A 249 -11.88 -15.82 9.57
CA TYR A 249 -13.18 -16.11 8.95
C TYR A 249 -14.08 -14.87 8.92
N ARG A 250 -14.18 -14.16 10.04
CA ARG A 250 -14.98 -12.94 10.16
C ARG A 250 -14.58 -11.85 9.16
N ALA A 251 -13.31 -11.78 8.80
CA ALA A 251 -12.82 -10.79 7.87
C ALA A 251 -13.28 -11.03 6.41
N PHE A 252 -13.72 -12.25 6.11
CA PHE A 252 -14.26 -12.65 4.80
C PHE A 252 -15.77 -12.89 4.81
N ALA A 253 -16.37 -13.02 5.99
CA ALA A 253 -17.74 -13.42 6.16
C ALA A 253 -18.70 -12.22 6.24
N THR A 254 -19.95 -12.45 5.86
CA THR A 254 -21.06 -11.58 6.19
C THR A 254 -21.39 -11.67 7.71
N ASP A 255 -22.14 -10.70 8.23
CA ASP A 255 -22.55 -10.72 9.63
C ASP A 255 -23.38 -11.98 9.98
N ALA A 256 -24.20 -12.46 9.05
CA ALA A 256 -24.99 -13.69 9.20
C ALA A 256 -24.11 -14.93 9.28
N GLU A 257 -23.14 -15.07 8.38
CA GLU A 257 -22.16 -16.18 8.40
C GLU A 257 -21.31 -16.15 9.68
N ALA A 258 -20.87 -14.97 10.12
CA ALA A 258 -20.12 -14.81 11.36
C ALA A 258 -20.96 -15.18 12.59
N ALA A 259 -22.26 -14.89 12.58
CA ALA A 259 -23.18 -15.27 13.65
C ALA A 259 -23.41 -16.79 13.71
N ASP A 260 -23.55 -17.46 12.57
CA ASP A 260 -23.66 -18.93 12.50
C ASP A 260 -22.41 -19.61 13.08
N ILE A 261 -21.23 -19.15 12.67
CA ILE A 261 -19.97 -19.68 13.20
C ILE A 261 -19.86 -19.48 14.71
N ARG A 262 -20.26 -18.31 15.27
CA ARG A 262 -20.27 -18.10 16.72
C ARG A 262 -21.13 -19.14 17.44
N LYS A 263 -22.31 -19.48 16.89
CA LYS A 263 -23.17 -20.51 17.44
C LYS A 263 -22.48 -21.88 17.39
N ARG A 264 -21.87 -22.26 16.27
CA ARG A 264 -21.12 -23.52 16.16
C ARG A 264 -19.94 -23.60 17.14
N TYR A 265 -19.28 -22.47 17.44
CA TYR A 265 -18.25 -22.41 18.47
C TYR A 265 -18.81 -22.73 19.86
N ALA A 266 -19.98 -22.16 20.20
CA ALA A 266 -20.68 -22.46 21.46
C ALA A 266 -21.13 -23.92 21.53
N ASP A 267 -21.54 -24.51 20.40
CA ASP A 267 -21.93 -25.91 20.27
C ASP A 267 -20.72 -26.87 20.21
N GLY A 268 -19.47 -26.36 20.21
CA GLY A 268 -18.26 -27.18 20.31
C GLY A 268 -17.72 -27.70 18.96
N ILE A 269 -17.81 -26.91 17.88
CA ILE A 269 -17.28 -27.26 16.54
C ILE A 269 -15.90 -27.91 16.60
N ALA A 270 -15.66 -28.95 15.80
CA ALA A 270 -14.33 -29.53 15.66
C ALA A 270 -13.36 -28.58 14.92
N TRP A 271 -12.10 -28.49 15.37
CA TRP A 271 -11.11 -27.62 14.70
C TRP A 271 -10.89 -27.96 13.24
N GLY A 272 -10.93 -29.24 12.88
CA GLY A 272 -10.82 -29.69 11.48
C GLY A 272 -11.97 -29.17 10.61
N GLU A 273 -13.20 -29.18 11.13
CA GLU A 273 -14.39 -28.63 10.47
C GLU A 273 -14.27 -27.11 10.31
N MET A 274 -13.89 -26.41 11.37
CA MET A 274 -13.70 -24.95 11.30
C MET A 274 -12.64 -24.55 10.27
N LYS A 275 -11.52 -25.27 10.18
CA LYS A 275 -10.49 -25.05 9.18
C LYS A 275 -11.01 -25.31 7.75
N GLN A 276 -11.85 -26.31 7.58
CA GLN A 276 -12.48 -26.59 6.28
C GLN A 276 -13.42 -25.45 5.86
N LEU A 277 -14.28 -24.98 6.76
CA LEU A 277 -15.17 -23.84 6.51
C LEU A 277 -14.39 -22.56 6.18
N LEU A 278 -13.31 -22.30 6.91
CA LEU A 278 -12.42 -21.17 6.63
C LEU A 278 -11.79 -21.26 5.24
N PHE A 279 -11.29 -22.45 4.88
CA PHE A 279 -10.74 -22.69 3.55
C PHE A 279 -11.77 -22.43 2.45
N GLU A 280 -12.97 -22.99 2.59
CA GLU A 280 -14.05 -22.84 1.63
C GLU A 280 -14.45 -21.38 1.45
N ARG A 281 -14.59 -20.64 2.55
CA ARG A 281 -14.96 -19.23 2.52
C ARG A 281 -13.90 -18.35 1.84
N ILE A 282 -12.63 -18.53 2.20
CA ILE A 282 -11.52 -17.79 1.56
C ILE A 282 -11.39 -18.18 0.08
N ASN A 283 -11.45 -19.50 -0.23
CA ASN A 283 -11.29 -19.93 -1.61
C ASN A 283 -12.44 -19.43 -2.50
N ALA A 284 -13.67 -19.44 -2.02
CA ALA A 284 -14.80 -18.88 -2.77
C ALA A 284 -14.62 -17.39 -3.09
N GLU A 285 -14.07 -16.61 -2.15
CA GLU A 285 -13.80 -15.17 -2.34
C GLU A 285 -12.64 -14.92 -3.31
N ILE A 286 -11.55 -15.67 -3.16
CA ILE A 286 -10.28 -15.39 -3.86
C ILE A 286 -10.16 -16.12 -5.21
N ALA A 287 -10.86 -17.23 -5.42
CA ALA A 287 -10.72 -18.02 -6.65
C ALA A 287 -10.95 -17.22 -7.94
N PRO A 288 -11.98 -16.36 -8.06
CA PRO A 288 -12.16 -15.54 -9.26
C PRO A 288 -10.99 -14.56 -9.48
N ALA A 289 -10.52 -13.91 -8.40
CA ALA A 289 -9.39 -13.00 -8.45
C ALA A 289 -8.07 -13.72 -8.79
N ARG A 290 -7.88 -14.94 -8.31
CA ARG A 290 -6.72 -15.78 -8.66
C ARG A 290 -6.66 -16.07 -10.16
N VAL A 291 -7.78 -16.49 -10.75
CA VAL A 291 -7.86 -16.75 -12.21
C VAL A 291 -7.52 -15.49 -13.00
N GLU A 292 -8.06 -14.35 -12.60
CA GLU A 292 -7.77 -13.08 -13.25
C GLU A 292 -6.30 -12.64 -13.07
N TYR A 293 -5.75 -12.83 -11.87
CA TYR A 293 -4.33 -12.58 -11.61
C TYR A 293 -3.42 -13.41 -12.52
N GLU A 294 -3.66 -14.72 -12.61
CA GLU A 294 -2.89 -15.63 -13.46
C GLU A 294 -2.99 -15.23 -14.94
N ARG A 295 -4.18 -14.83 -15.38
CA ARG A 295 -4.42 -14.31 -16.74
C ARG A 295 -3.61 -13.05 -17.02
N LEU A 296 -3.60 -12.10 -16.10
CA LEU A 296 -2.87 -10.84 -16.24
C LEU A 296 -1.35 -11.07 -16.21
N ILE A 297 -0.84 -11.95 -15.35
CA ILE A 297 0.57 -12.31 -15.30
C ILE A 297 1.03 -12.96 -16.62
N ALA A 298 0.18 -13.76 -17.23
CA ALA A 298 0.45 -14.36 -18.55
C ALA A 298 0.38 -13.33 -19.70
N ASN A 299 -0.22 -12.16 -19.48
CA ASN A 299 -0.40 -11.08 -20.48
C ASN A 299 0.18 -9.75 -20.01
N PRO A 300 1.50 -9.62 -19.81
CA PRO A 300 2.12 -8.40 -19.23
C PRO A 300 1.88 -7.14 -20.09
N ARG A 301 1.64 -7.29 -21.40
CA ARG A 301 1.31 -6.16 -22.29
C ARG A 301 0.01 -5.47 -21.91
N GLU A 302 -0.99 -6.24 -21.49
CA GLU A 302 -2.27 -5.68 -21.03
C GLU A 302 -2.10 -4.84 -19.77
N VAL A 303 -1.27 -5.32 -18.83
CA VAL A 303 -0.95 -4.59 -17.59
C VAL A 303 -0.17 -3.31 -17.89
N GLU A 304 0.80 -3.37 -18.83
CA GLU A 304 1.55 -2.20 -19.28
C GLU A 304 0.64 -1.17 -19.97
N ASP A 305 -0.30 -1.61 -20.79
CA ASP A 305 -1.26 -0.71 -21.47
C ASP A 305 -2.17 0.00 -20.45
N VAL A 306 -2.59 -0.67 -19.38
CA VAL A 306 -3.34 -0.06 -18.28
C VAL A 306 -2.52 1.03 -17.60
N LEU A 307 -1.27 0.75 -17.25
CA LEU A 307 -0.38 1.73 -16.60
C LEU A 307 -0.13 2.94 -17.51
N ARG A 308 0.14 2.70 -18.79
CA ARG A 308 0.38 3.76 -19.80
C ARG A 308 -0.85 4.66 -19.96
N GLN A 309 -2.04 4.09 -20.10
CA GLN A 309 -3.29 4.86 -20.17
C GLN A 309 -3.55 5.66 -18.89
N GLY A 310 -3.26 5.08 -17.72
CA GLY A 310 -3.31 5.78 -16.44
C GLY A 310 -2.33 6.95 -16.36
N ALA A 311 -1.10 6.74 -16.85
CA ALA A 311 -0.08 7.78 -16.92
C ALA A 311 -0.49 8.91 -17.89
N GLU A 312 -1.07 8.62 -19.05
CA GLU A 312 -1.58 9.63 -19.98
C GLU A 312 -2.64 10.52 -19.31
N LYS A 313 -3.58 9.93 -18.57
CA LYS A 313 -4.60 10.66 -17.79
C LYS A 313 -3.96 11.50 -16.67
N ALA A 314 -3.04 10.93 -15.92
CA ALA A 314 -2.33 11.62 -14.83
C ALA A 314 -1.50 12.80 -15.38
N ARG A 315 -0.82 12.61 -16.52
CA ARG A 315 -0.02 13.66 -17.16
C ARG A 315 -0.85 14.78 -17.77
N ALA A 316 -2.11 14.54 -18.10
CA ALA A 316 -3.04 15.62 -18.49
C ALA A 316 -3.28 16.60 -17.34
N VAL A 317 -3.09 16.16 -16.08
CA VAL A 317 -3.18 16.98 -14.86
C VAL A 317 -1.79 17.54 -14.47
N SER A 318 -0.75 16.69 -14.43
CA SER A 318 0.56 17.08 -13.91
C SER A 318 1.30 18.07 -14.81
N LYS A 319 1.24 17.94 -16.13
CA LYS A 319 1.92 18.85 -17.08
C LYS A 319 1.52 20.32 -16.93
N PRO A 320 0.23 20.70 -17.00
CA PRO A 320 -0.17 22.09 -16.84
C PRO A 320 0.10 22.59 -15.42
N PHE A 321 -0.02 21.74 -14.41
CA PHE A 321 0.25 22.14 -13.05
C PHE A 321 1.75 22.36 -12.79
N LEU A 322 2.62 21.51 -13.32
CA LEU A 322 4.07 21.76 -13.24
C LEU A 322 4.46 23.06 -14.00
N ALA A 323 3.81 23.36 -15.12
CA ALA A 323 4.05 24.62 -15.84
C ALA A 323 3.67 25.84 -14.98
N GLU A 324 2.54 25.76 -14.26
CA GLU A 324 2.15 26.79 -13.27
C GLU A 324 3.21 26.94 -12.16
N ILE A 325 3.70 25.83 -11.60
CA ILE A 325 4.72 25.83 -10.56
C ILE A 325 6.02 26.46 -11.07
N ARG A 326 6.46 26.08 -12.27
CA ARG A 326 7.64 26.66 -12.94
C ARG A 326 7.54 28.18 -13.07
N ASP A 327 6.39 28.68 -13.52
CA ASP A 327 6.16 30.12 -13.65
C ASP A 327 6.26 30.84 -12.31
N LYS A 328 5.69 30.27 -11.25
CA LYS A 328 5.75 30.81 -9.89
C LYS A 328 7.16 30.87 -9.31
N VAL A 329 7.99 29.86 -9.55
CA VAL A 329 9.37 29.82 -9.05
C VAL A 329 10.36 30.52 -9.99
N GLY A 330 9.90 31.12 -11.08
CA GLY A 330 10.73 31.90 -12.03
C GLY A 330 11.38 31.07 -13.15
N ILE A 331 11.07 29.79 -13.28
CA ILE A 331 11.55 28.94 -14.40
C ILE A 331 10.60 29.12 -15.59
N ARG A 332 10.80 30.17 -16.35
CA ARG A 332 9.90 30.57 -17.45
C ARG A 332 10.67 31.16 -18.64
N ALA A 333 9.98 31.26 -19.78
CA ALA A 333 10.57 31.90 -20.96
C ALA A 333 10.93 33.37 -20.65
N LEU A 334 12.05 33.83 -21.21
CA LEU A 334 12.55 35.22 -21.03
C LEU A 334 11.67 36.23 -21.79
N ALA A 335 11.06 35.82 -22.88
CA ALA A 335 10.10 36.61 -23.65
C ALA A 335 8.75 35.88 -23.69
N ARG A 336 7.68 36.60 -23.44
CA ARG A 336 6.29 36.13 -23.58
C ARG A 336 5.74 36.51 -24.94
#